data_0f04d22d1af99accf4f54ab0cc08d9c6
#
_entry.id   0f04d22d1af99accf4f54ab0cc08d9c6
#
_cell.length_a   1.000
_cell.length_b   1.000
_cell.length_c   1.000
_cell.angle_alpha   90.00
_cell.angle_beta   90.00
_cell.angle_gamma   90.00
#
_symmetry.space_group_name_H-M   'P 1'
#
loop_
_entity.id
_entity.type
_entity.pdbx_description
1 polymer ?
#
loop_
_entity_poly.entity_id
_entity_poly.type
_entity_poly.pdbx_seq_one_letter_code
_entity_poly.pdbx_strand_id
1 'polypeptide(L)'
;FNTMSASFNSLSKDVTRDMTQTLTSVNQKVEAFNMQVKDLNESQRGINKILAGVKKFGTLAEFSLGSLLEDLLPASQYLSNVKMKEDTSENVEFAIKLKEDVLVPVDSHFPVDKFKAIEDAFKDEDKKAAADARKNLAKAFRDKAKSVNDKYINPPKTTDFAIVYAPTESLFSELSSYQDPVN
;
A
#
# COMPACT_ATOMS: atom_id res chain seq x y z
N PHE A 1 12.34 -59.88 34.26
CA PHE A 1 12.30 -59.76 32.78
C PHE A 1 10.94 -59.25 32.28
N ASN A 2 9.80 -59.68 32.81
CA ASN A 2 8.47 -59.26 32.33
C ASN A 2 8.12 -57.78 32.57
N THR A 3 8.57 -57.20 33.67
CA THR A 3 8.31 -55.79 34.00
C THR A 3 9.02 -54.80 33.06
N MET A 4 10.27 -55.10 32.69
CA MET A 4 11.07 -54.25 31.79
C MET A 4 10.52 -54.29 30.35
N SER A 5 10.04 -55.44 29.88
CA SER A 5 9.39 -55.59 28.57
C SER A 5 8.05 -54.87 28.50
N ALA A 6 7.26 -54.86 29.57
CA ALA A 6 6.00 -54.12 29.67
C ALA A 6 6.22 -52.58 29.66
N SER A 7 7.22 -52.13 30.40
CA SER A 7 7.59 -50.71 30.43
C SER A 7 8.12 -50.22 29.09
N PHE A 8 8.90 -51.00 28.37
CA PHE A 8 9.37 -50.70 27.02
C PHE A 8 8.23 -50.60 26.02
N ASN A 9 7.28 -51.52 26.08
CA ASN A 9 6.10 -51.52 25.20
C ASN A 9 5.18 -50.31 25.49
N SER A 10 5.02 -49.91 26.75
CA SER A 10 4.26 -48.72 27.13
C SER A 10 4.95 -47.46 26.59
N LEU A 11 6.25 -47.29 26.82
CA LEU A 11 7.02 -46.13 26.33
C LEU A 11 6.99 -46.06 24.80
N SER A 12 7.14 -47.17 24.09
CA SER A 12 7.05 -47.24 22.64
C SER A 12 5.67 -46.76 22.11
N LYS A 13 4.57 -47.17 22.79
CA LYS A 13 3.23 -46.69 22.44
C LYS A 13 3.03 -45.22 22.71
N ASP A 14 3.52 -44.70 23.83
CA ASP A 14 3.41 -43.29 24.19
C ASP A 14 4.19 -42.43 23.20
N VAL A 15 5.42 -42.78 22.85
CA VAL A 15 6.23 -42.09 21.85
C VAL A 15 5.57 -42.12 20.47
N THR A 16 5.02 -43.28 20.05
CA THR A 16 4.32 -43.38 18.76
C THR A 16 3.07 -42.50 18.75
N ARG A 17 2.32 -42.43 19.85
CA ARG A 17 1.12 -41.61 19.98
C ARG A 17 1.47 -40.13 19.92
N ASP A 18 2.47 -39.69 20.69
CA ASP A 18 2.93 -38.29 20.71
C ASP A 18 3.47 -37.87 19.34
N MET A 19 4.23 -38.74 18.68
CA MET A 19 4.74 -38.48 17.33
C MET A 19 3.60 -38.34 16.31
N THR A 20 2.57 -39.22 16.39
CA THR A 20 1.40 -39.12 15.51
C THR A 20 0.60 -37.85 15.75
N GLN A 21 0.40 -37.44 16.99
CA GLN A 21 -0.26 -36.19 17.34
C GLN A 21 0.52 -34.97 16.83
N THR A 22 1.84 -34.98 17.00
CA THR A 22 2.72 -33.92 16.53
C THR A 22 2.69 -33.80 15.00
N LEU A 23 2.79 -34.92 14.28
CA LEU A 23 2.68 -34.97 12.82
C LEU A 23 1.33 -34.46 12.31
N THR A 24 0.23 -34.84 12.99
CA THR A 24 -1.11 -34.33 12.64
C THR A 24 -1.22 -32.83 12.84
N SER A 25 -0.68 -32.30 13.94
CA SER A 25 -0.64 -30.84 14.21
C SER A 25 0.22 -30.10 13.20
N VAL A 26 1.36 -30.65 12.82
CA VAL A 26 2.23 -30.07 11.79
C VAL A 26 1.52 -30.05 10.43
N ASN A 27 0.89 -31.14 10.03
CA ASN A 27 0.12 -31.19 8.77
C ASN A 27 -1.00 -30.15 8.74
N GLN A 28 -1.76 -30.01 9.82
CA GLN A 28 -2.82 -28.99 9.92
C GLN A 28 -2.26 -27.56 9.79
N LYS A 29 -1.11 -27.29 10.41
CA LYS A 29 -0.43 -25.97 10.28
C LYS A 29 0.09 -25.73 8.88
N VAL A 30 0.61 -26.76 8.21
CA VAL A 30 1.07 -26.67 6.80
C VAL A 30 -0.12 -26.43 5.86
N GLU A 31 -1.25 -27.10 6.08
CA GLU A 31 -2.48 -26.86 5.30
C GLU A 31 -3.01 -25.44 5.51
N ALA A 32 -3.08 -24.98 6.75
CA ALA A 32 -3.48 -23.58 7.05
C ALA A 32 -2.54 -22.55 6.41
N PHE A 33 -1.22 -22.79 6.48
CA PHE A 33 -0.23 -21.95 5.81
C PHE A 33 -0.40 -21.96 4.28
N ASN A 34 -0.63 -23.13 3.68
CA ASN A 34 -0.87 -23.23 2.23
C ASN A 34 -2.14 -22.49 1.80
N MET A 35 -3.21 -22.51 2.62
CA MET A 35 -4.41 -21.71 2.36
C MET A 35 -4.10 -20.21 2.42
N GLN A 36 -3.37 -19.76 3.44
CA GLN A 36 -2.97 -18.34 3.54
C GLN A 36 -2.09 -17.89 2.36
N VAL A 37 -1.17 -18.73 1.91
CA VAL A 37 -0.35 -18.47 0.70
C VAL A 37 -1.22 -18.42 -0.56
N LYS A 38 -2.24 -19.29 -0.65
CA LYS A 38 -3.19 -19.28 -1.77
C LYS A 38 -4.04 -18.02 -1.78
N ASP A 39 -4.58 -17.61 -0.63
CA ASP A 39 -5.37 -16.39 -0.47
C ASP A 39 -4.51 -15.14 -0.78
N LEU A 40 -3.25 -15.12 -0.35
CA LEU A 40 -2.29 -14.07 -0.70
C LEU A 40 -2.04 -14.02 -2.22
N ASN A 41 -1.85 -15.17 -2.87
CA ASN A 41 -1.67 -15.25 -4.33
C ASN A 41 -2.94 -14.84 -5.10
N GLU A 42 -4.13 -15.17 -4.60
CA GLU A 42 -5.40 -14.74 -5.21
C GLU A 42 -5.64 -13.25 -5.02
N SER A 43 -5.28 -12.68 -3.88
CA SER A 43 -5.26 -11.23 -3.64
C SER A 43 -4.27 -10.52 -4.57
N GLN A 44 -3.05 -11.05 -4.74
CA GLN A 44 -2.07 -10.52 -5.71
C GLN A 44 -2.57 -10.62 -7.16
N ARG A 45 -3.25 -11.72 -7.53
CA ARG A 45 -3.88 -11.85 -8.86
C ARG A 45 -5.06 -10.91 -9.06
N GLY A 46 -5.81 -10.63 -7.99
CA GLY A 46 -6.86 -9.60 -7.97
C GLY A 46 -6.27 -8.22 -8.22
N ILE A 47 -5.21 -7.86 -7.50
CA ILE A 47 -4.45 -6.61 -7.68
C ILE A 47 -3.88 -6.55 -9.11
N ASN A 48 -3.28 -7.61 -9.63
CA ASN A 48 -2.75 -7.64 -11.01
C ASN A 48 -3.84 -7.52 -12.09
N LYS A 49 -5.05 -8.07 -11.88
CA LYS A 49 -6.20 -7.85 -12.79
C LYS A 49 -6.73 -6.42 -12.71
N ILE A 50 -6.70 -5.82 -11.54
CA ILE A 50 -7.00 -4.41 -11.34
C ILE A 50 -5.90 -3.56 -12.02
N LEU A 51 -4.62 -3.93 -11.91
CA LEU A 51 -3.45 -3.28 -12.53
C LEU A 51 -3.45 -3.33 -14.08
N ALA A 52 -4.14 -4.28 -14.70
CA ALA A 52 -4.25 -4.37 -16.16
C ALA A 52 -5.14 -3.30 -16.82
N GLY A 53 -5.82 -2.45 -16.04
CA GLY A 53 -6.69 -1.39 -16.53
C GLY A 53 -6.18 0.03 -16.19
N VAL A 54 -5.08 0.45 -16.78
CA VAL A 54 -4.33 1.70 -16.49
C VAL A 54 -5.20 2.98 -16.38
N LYS A 55 -6.34 3.03 -17.01
CA LYS A 55 -7.30 4.15 -16.90
C LYS A 55 -8.13 4.16 -15.60
N LYS A 56 -8.13 3.04 -14.84
CA LYS A 56 -8.93 2.90 -13.60
C LYS A 56 -8.17 3.24 -12.32
N PHE A 57 -6.88 3.49 -12.38
CA PHE A 57 -6.05 3.65 -11.17
C PHE A 57 -6.07 5.06 -10.59
N GLY A 58 -6.16 6.10 -11.41
CA GLY A 58 -6.46 7.44 -10.91
C GLY A 58 -7.75 7.42 -10.10
N THR A 59 -8.82 6.86 -10.69
CA THR A 59 -10.14 6.69 -10.04
C THR A 59 -10.08 5.81 -8.78
N LEU A 60 -9.23 4.78 -8.74
CA LEU A 60 -9.07 3.93 -7.56
C LEU A 60 -8.35 4.67 -6.42
N ALA A 61 -7.33 5.45 -6.73
CA ALA A 61 -6.61 6.24 -5.74
C ALA A 61 -7.51 7.34 -5.15
N GLU A 62 -8.30 8.02 -5.99
CA GLU A 62 -9.33 8.98 -5.57
C GLU A 62 -10.40 8.31 -4.70
N PHE A 63 -10.92 7.14 -5.11
CA PHE A 63 -11.90 6.37 -4.35
C PHE A 63 -11.34 5.92 -2.99
N SER A 64 -10.10 5.42 -2.96
CA SER A 64 -9.43 5.01 -1.73
C SER A 64 -9.20 6.19 -0.78
N LEU A 65 -8.82 7.35 -1.29
CA LEU A 65 -8.68 8.58 -0.50
C LEU A 65 -10.04 9.05 0.04
N GLY A 66 -11.08 9.02 -0.80
CA GLY A 66 -12.45 9.38 -0.38
C GLY A 66 -12.94 8.51 0.76
N SER A 67 -12.84 7.18 0.62
CA SER A 67 -13.23 6.24 1.67
C SER A 67 -12.42 6.43 2.96
N LEU A 68 -11.12 6.69 2.86
CA LEU A 68 -10.28 6.97 4.02
C LEU A 68 -10.73 8.25 4.77
N LEU A 69 -11.07 9.29 4.02
CA LEU A 69 -11.56 10.54 4.64
C LEU A 69 -12.93 10.35 5.30
N GLU A 70 -13.83 9.57 4.67
CA GLU A 70 -15.13 9.21 5.26
C GLU A 70 -14.99 8.41 6.57
N ASP A 71 -14.02 7.51 6.64
CA ASP A 71 -13.76 6.70 7.83
C ASP A 71 -13.11 7.52 8.97
N LEU A 72 -12.29 8.52 8.63
CA LEU A 72 -11.52 9.26 9.63
C LEU A 72 -12.15 10.59 10.06
N LEU A 73 -12.94 11.23 9.20
CA LEU A 73 -13.43 12.60 9.42
C LEU A 73 -14.96 12.69 9.25
N PRO A 74 -15.64 13.47 10.09
CA PRO A 74 -17.02 13.84 9.83
C PRO A 74 -17.17 14.55 8.47
N ALA A 75 -18.26 14.34 7.76
CA ALA A 75 -18.54 14.95 6.46
C ALA A 75 -18.45 16.50 6.45
N SER A 76 -18.61 17.14 7.63
CA SER A 76 -18.45 18.59 7.79
C SER A 76 -17.00 19.06 7.78
N GLN A 77 -16.02 18.15 7.95
CA GLN A 77 -14.60 18.48 8.08
C GLN A 77 -13.80 18.33 6.79
N TYR A 78 -14.41 17.88 5.70
CA TYR A 78 -13.74 17.85 4.39
C TYR A 78 -14.70 18.23 3.27
N LEU A 79 -14.14 18.56 2.13
CA LEU A 79 -14.83 18.90 0.90
C LEU A 79 -14.24 18.05 -0.24
N SER A 80 -15.05 17.73 -1.23
CA SER A 80 -14.61 17.05 -2.46
C SER A 80 -14.70 17.98 -3.65
N ASN A 81 -13.78 17.82 -4.61
CA ASN A 81 -13.75 18.54 -5.88
C ASN A 81 -13.77 20.07 -5.73
N VAL A 82 -12.80 20.61 -4.99
CA VAL A 82 -12.79 22.00 -4.53
C VAL A 82 -11.89 22.89 -5.35
N LYS A 83 -12.41 24.03 -5.75
CA LYS A 83 -11.64 25.10 -6.42
C LYS A 83 -10.84 25.91 -5.40
N MET A 84 -9.51 25.88 -5.49
CA MET A 84 -8.62 26.59 -4.57
C MET A 84 -8.29 28.02 -5.00
N LYS A 85 -8.14 28.24 -6.31
CA LYS A 85 -7.82 29.54 -6.93
C LYS A 85 -8.93 29.94 -7.89
N GLU A 86 -9.29 31.22 -7.93
CA GLU A 86 -10.38 31.69 -8.79
C GLU A 86 -10.00 31.78 -10.26
N ASP A 87 -8.72 32.01 -10.53
CA ASP A 87 -8.14 32.19 -11.86
C ASP A 87 -7.85 30.87 -12.61
N THR A 88 -8.14 29.72 -12.02
CA THR A 88 -7.94 28.40 -12.64
C THR A 88 -9.26 27.64 -12.79
N SER A 89 -9.33 26.72 -13.74
CA SER A 89 -10.45 25.77 -13.88
C SER A 89 -10.20 24.48 -13.09
N GLU A 90 -9.07 24.38 -12.36
CA GLU A 90 -8.66 23.15 -11.72
C GLU A 90 -9.19 23.03 -10.30
N ASN A 91 -9.70 21.85 -9.97
CA ASN A 91 -10.16 21.51 -8.64
C ASN A 91 -9.21 20.49 -8.02
N VAL A 92 -8.96 20.61 -6.71
CA VAL A 92 -8.32 19.55 -5.94
C VAL A 92 -9.35 18.45 -5.62
N GLU A 93 -8.91 17.21 -5.57
CA GLU A 93 -9.80 16.08 -5.29
C GLU A 93 -10.51 16.23 -3.95
N PHE A 94 -9.77 16.56 -2.90
CA PHE A 94 -10.32 16.78 -1.55
C PHE A 94 -9.63 17.96 -0.85
N ALA A 95 -10.32 18.54 0.12
CA ALA A 95 -9.77 19.52 1.03
C ALA A 95 -10.25 19.30 2.45
N ILE A 96 -9.34 19.24 3.40
CA ILE A 96 -9.67 19.15 4.83
C ILE A 96 -9.87 20.57 5.36
N LYS A 97 -10.97 20.78 6.09
CA LYS A 97 -11.27 22.06 6.72
C LYS A 97 -10.59 22.16 8.09
N LEU A 98 -9.79 23.18 8.24
CA LEU A 98 -9.24 23.59 9.53
C LEU A 98 -10.09 24.67 10.18
N LYS A 99 -9.66 25.18 11.34
CA LYS A 99 -10.26 26.35 11.97
C LYS A 99 -10.15 27.58 11.04
N GLU A 100 -11.08 28.51 11.19
CA GLU A 100 -11.11 29.77 10.41
C GLU A 100 -11.28 29.55 8.90
N ASP A 101 -11.93 28.43 8.51
CA ASP A 101 -12.21 28.06 7.12
C ASP A 101 -10.94 27.88 6.23
N VAL A 102 -9.78 27.73 6.84
CA VAL A 102 -8.54 27.40 6.11
C VAL A 102 -8.61 25.98 5.61
N LEU A 103 -8.22 25.74 4.37
CA LEU A 103 -8.28 24.44 3.70
C LEU A 103 -6.90 23.82 3.56
N VAL A 104 -6.80 22.51 3.83
CA VAL A 104 -5.62 21.70 3.46
C VAL A 104 -5.94 20.97 2.16
N PRO A 105 -5.30 21.29 1.03
CA PRO A 105 -5.50 20.55 -0.22
C PRO A 105 -4.96 19.11 -0.07
N VAL A 106 -5.74 18.14 -0.53
CA VAL A 106 -5.35 16.72 -0.55
C VAL A 106 -5.61 16.17 -1.94
N ASP A 107 -4.57 15.65 -2.56
CA ASP A 107 -4.64 15.10 -3.91
C ASP A 107 -4.02 13.69 -3.91
N SER A 108 -4.51 12.78 -4.74
CA SER A 108 -3.99 11.43 -4.81
C SER A 108 -3.02 11.26 -5.97
N HIS A 109 -2.06 10.34 -5.83
CA HIS A 109 -1.16 10.02 -6.91
C HIS A 109 -0.70 8.56 -6.88
N PHE A 110 -1.00 7.84 -7.96
CA PHE A 110 -0.49 6.49 -8.16
C PHE A 110 0.09 6.33 -9.57
N PRO A 111 1.37 6.59 -9.78
CA PRO A 111 2.04 6.39 -11.06
C PRO A 111 2.32 4.90 -11.29
N VAL A 112 1.27 4.17 -11.65
CA VAL A 112 1.24 2.70 -11.77
C VAL A 112 2.32 2.17 -12.71
N ASP A 113 2.54 2.83 -13.82
CA ASP A 113 3.58 2.48 -14.81
C ASP A 113 4.98 2.53 -14.22
N LYS A 114 5.27 3.53 -13.38
CA LYS A 114 6.56 3.69 -12.71
C LYS A 114 6.74 2.68 -11.57
N PHE A 115 5.67 2.42 -10.81
CA PHE A 115 5.70 1.43 -9.75
C PHE A 115 5.86 0.01 -10.32
N LYS A 116 5.12 -0.33 -11.38
CA LYS A 116 5.24 -1.61 -12.06
C LYS A 116 6.65 -1.86 -12.63
N ALA A 117 7.31 -0.81 -13.15
CA ALA A 117 8.69 -0.95 -13.64
C ALA A 117 9.67 -1.39 -12.54
N ILE A 118 9.42 -1.02 -11.27
CA ILE A 118 10.20 -1.52 -10.14
C ILE A 118 9.95 -3.01 -9.93
N GLU A 119 8.67 -3.44 -9.91
CA GLU A 119 8.31 -4.84 -9.72
C GLU A 119 8.89 -5.74 -10.84
N ASP A 120 8.83 -5.28 -12.09
CA ASP A 120 9.34 -6.03 -13.24
C ASP A 120 10.87 -6.15 -13.16
N ALA A 121 11.58 -5.07 -12.81
CA ALA A 121 13.04 -5.11 -12.62
C ALA A 121 13.48 -6.05 -11.48
N PHE A 122 12.67 -6.19 -10.42
CA PHE A 122 12.94 -7.17 -9.37
C PHE A 122 12.73 -8.61 -9.82
N LYS A 123 11.72 -8.89 -10.67
CA LYS A 123 11.48 -10.22 -11.22
C LYS A 123 12.63 -10.67 -12.13
N ASP A 124 13.19 -9.72 -12.87
CA ASP A 124 14.29 -9.95 -13.79
C ASP A 124 15.67 -9.91 -13.10
N GLU A 125 15.71 -9.71 -11.77
CA GLU A 125 16.92 -9.57 -10.95
C GLU A 125 17.87 -8.46 -11.44
N ASP A 126 17.37 -7.49 -12.21
CA ASP A 126 18.13 -6.38 -12.76
C ASP A 126 18.22 -5.22 -11.75
N LYS A 127 19.31 -5.21 -10.97
CA LYS A 127 19.57 -4.19 -9.95
C LYS A 127 19.69 -2.77 -10.54
N LYS A 128 20.20 -2.63 -11.76
CA LYS A 128 20.34 -1.33 -12.40
C LYS A 128 18.98 -0.81 -12.85
N ALA A 129 18.19 -1.64 -13.52
CA ALA A 129 16.82 -1.30 -13.91
C ALA A 129 15.96 -0.95 -12.68
N ALA A 130 16.11 -1.68 -11.57
CA ALA A 130 15.40 -1.38 -10.32
C ALA A 130 15.79 0.00 -9.74
N ALA A 131 17.08 0.36 -9.75
CA ALA A 131 17.54 1.67 -9.30
C ALA A 131 17.01 2.82 -10.18
N ASP A 132 17.05 2.64 -11.51
CA ASP A 132 16.53 3.63 -12.46
C ASP A 132 15.00 3.76 -12.35
N ALA A 133 14.27 2.66 -12.16
CA ALA A 133 12.83 2.68 -11.94
C ALA A 133 12.44 3.43 -10.65
N ARG A 134 13.16 3.22 -9.54
CA ARG A 134 12.98 3.98 -8.28
C ARG A 134 13.21 5.47 -8.45
N LYS A 135 14.28 5.85 -9.16
CA LYS A 135 14.56 7.25 -9.48
C LYS A 135 13.41 7.87 -10.29
N ASN A 136 12.88 7.15 -11.27
CA ASN A 136 11.76 7.62 -12.08
C ASN A 136 10.45 7.74 -11.25
N LEU A 137 10.21 6.82 -10.32
CA LEU A 137 9.08 6.91 -9.39
C LEU A 137 9.21 8.16 -8.50
N ALA A 138 10.36 8.37 -7.86
CA ALA A 138 10.60 9.51 -7.01
C ALA A 138 10.48 10.84 -7.78
N LYS A 139 10.94 10.88 -9.04
CA LYS A 139 10.74 12.03 -9.92
C LYS A 139 9.25 12.29 -10.17
N ALA A 140 8.47 11.27 -10.50
CA ALA A 140 7.02 11.43 -10.74
C ALA A 140 6.30 12.02 -9.53
N PHE A 141 6.66 11.61 -8.31
CA PHE A 141 6.10 12.21 -7.09
C PHE A 141 6.54 13.64 -6.85
N ARG A 142 7.80 13.99 -7.12
CA ARG A 142 8.27 15.39 -7.04
C ARG A 142 7.54 16.28 -8.05
N ASP A 143 7.39 15.81 -9.29
CA ASP A 143 6.67 16.56 -10.33
C ASP A 143 5.20 16.75 -9.93
N LYS A 144 4.57 15.74 -9.33
CA LYS A 144 3.21 15.84 -8.80
C LYS A 144 3.14 16.81 -7.62
N ALA A 145 4.05 16.74 -6.65
CA ALA A 145 4.09 17.64 -5.51
C ALA A 145 4.25 19.09 -5.95
N LYS A 146 5.13 19.35 -6.94
CA LYS A 146 5.26 20.66 -7.55
C LYS A 146 3.96 21.13 -8.22
N SER A 147 3.33 20.26 -9.00
CA SER A 147 2.05 20.56 -9.64
C SER A 147 0.96 20.90 -8.62
N VAL A 148 0.87 20.14 -7.52
CA VAL A 148 -0.08 20.39 -6.43
C VAL A 148 0.18 21.74 -5.77
N ASN A 149 1.45 22.06 -5.50
CA ASN A 149 1.84 23.36 -4.97
C ASN A 149 1.41 24.51 -5.88
N ASP A 150 1.74 24.43 -7.15
CA ASP A 150 1.46 25.49 -8.10
C ASP A 150 -0.05 25.68 -8.34
N LYS A 151 -0.83 24.61 -8.32
CA LYS A 151 -2.26 24.62 -8.61
C LYS A 151 -3.14 24.98 -7.41
N TYR A 152 -2.82 24.45 -6.23
CA TYR A 152 -3.77 24.41 -5.12
C TYR A 152 -3.37 25.23 -3.91
N ILE A 153 -2.10 25.55 -3.71
CA ILE A 153 -1.69 26.37 -2.56
C ILE A 153 -1.99 27.83 -2.82
N ASN A 154 -2.80 28.44 -1.93
CA ASN A 154 -3.31 29.79 -2.04
C ASN A 154 -3.58 30.42 -0.65
N PRO A 155 -2.56 30.67 0.19
CA PRO A 155 -2.76 31.32 1.48
C PRO A 155 -3.35 32.74 1.32
N PRO A 156 -4.20 33.20 2.26
CA PRO A 156 -4.62 32.55 3.51
C PRO A 156 -5.78 31.56 3.35
N LYS A 157 -6.38 31.41 2.18
CA LYS A 157 -7.49 30.48 1.92
C LYS A 157 -7.08 29.02 2.15
N THR A 158 -5.83 28.67 1.84
CA THR A 158 -5.26 27.35 2.12
C THR A 158 -4.09 27.45 3.10
N THR A 159 -3.66 26.30 3.62
CA THR A 159 -2.33 26.16 4.22
C THR A 159 -1.24 26.44 3.18
N ASP A 160 -0.01 26.66 3.64
CA ASP A 160 1.20 26.77 2.82
C ASP A 160 1.79 25.41 2.39
N PHE A 161 1.10 24.33 2.72
CA PHE A 161 1.41 22.96 2.32
C PHE A 161 0.15 22.24 1.82
N ALA A 162 0.35 21.13 1.13
CA ALA A 162 -0.69 20.20 0.69
C ALA A 162 -0.28 18.76 0.97
N ILE A 163 -1.23 17.85 0.95
CA ILE A 163 -1.01 16.41 1.13
C ILE A 163 -1.10 15.73 -0.23
N VAL A 164 -0.11 14.89 -0.56
CA VAL A 164 -0.19 13.96 -1.70
C VAL A 164 -0.33 12.55 -1.14
N TYR A 165 -1.48 11.94 -1.39
CA TYR A 165 -1.83 10.62 -0.89
C TYR A 165 -1.25 9.51 -1.78
N ALA A 166 -0.52 8.58 -1.19
CA ALA A 166 -0.05 7.36 -1.83
C ALA A 166 -0.98 6.20 -1.42
N PRO A 167 -1.72 5.57 -2.36
CA PRO A 167 -2.82 4.66 -2.02
C PRO A 167 -2.40 3.29 -1.52
N THR A 168 -1.10 2.96 -1.55
CA THR A 168 -0.60 1.67 -1.04
C THR A 168 0.62 1.84 -0.15
N GLU A 169 0.73 0.98 0.86
CA GLU A 169 1.89 0.94 1.75
C GLU A 169 3.19 0.64 0.99
N SER A 170 3.15 -0.25 0.01
CA SER A 170 4.31 -0.57 -0.82
C SER A 170 4.83 0.64 -1.59
N LEU A 171 3.93 1.44 -2.16
CA LEU A 171 4.30 2.69 -2.84
C LEU A 171 4.91 3.69 -1.86
N PHE A 172 4.30 3.87 -0.69
CA PHE A 172 4.81 4.75 0.36
C PHE A 172 6.19 4.29 0.85
N SER A 173 6.39 2.99 1.04
CA SER A 173 7.66 2.40 1.46
C SER A 173 8.77 2.64 0.43
N GLU A 174 8.50 2.44 -0.86
CA GLU A 174 9.46 2.72 -1.93
C GLU A 174 9.85 4.21 -1.98
N LEU A 175 8.88 5.11 -1.81
CA LEU A 175 9.15 6.55 -1.76
C LEU A 175 9.96 6.96 -0.53
N SER A 176 9.64 6.42 0.64
CA SER A 176 10.30 6.73 1.91
C SER A 176 11.73 6.18 1.98
N SER A 177 11.99 5.06 1.30
CA SER A 177 13.32 4.45 1.24
C SER A 177 14.24 5.09 0.20
N TYR A 178 13.68 5.86 -0.73
CA TYR A 178 14.47 6.53 -1.76
C TYR A 178 15.21 7.74 -1.19
N GLN A 179 16.53 7.62 -1.08
CA GLN A 179 17.40 8.76 -0.76
C GLN A 179 17.90 9.36 -2.07
N ASP A 180 17.65 10.65 -2.28
CA ASP A 180 18.19 11.35 -3.45
C ASP A 180 19.71 11.50 -3.26
N PRO A 181 20.54 10.98 -4.18
CA PRO A 181 22.00 11.09 -4.06
C PRO A 181 22.53 12.52 -4.22
N VAL A 182 21.65 13.53 -4.37
CA VAL A 182 22.00 14.93 -4.66
C VAL A 182 21.74 15.87 -3.47
N ASN A 183 21.45 15.34 -2.27
CA ASN A 183 21.41 16.16 -1.04
C ASN A 183 22.56 15.82 -0.14
#